data_bacb519d494f04b853e8eedd087f90d3
#
_entry.id   bacb519d494f04b853e8eedd087f90d3
#
_cell.length_a   1.000
_cell.length_b   1.000
_cell.length_c   1.000
_cell.angle_alpha   90.00
_cell.angle_beta   90.00
_cell.angle_gamma   90.00
#
_symmetry.space_group_name_H-M   'P 1'
#
loop_
_entity.id
_entity.type
_entity.pdbx_description
1 polymer ?
#
loop_
_entity_poly.entity_id
_entity_poly.type
_entity_poly.pdbx_seq_one_letter_code
_entity_poly.pdbx_strand_id
1 'polypeptide(L)'
;MPRFAANLSMLFTEQDFLARFEAAAKAGFSGVEYLFPYDFSSAEIKAKLDANGLTQVLFNLPAGDWAKGERGIACLPDRVEEFRAGVDLAIAYAQVLGNTQVNCLAGIRPQGVDDATVEKTFVANLKYAADKLQAAGIKLVMEAINTRDIPGFYLNNTAQALSIREQVGSANLFLQYDIYHMQIMEGDLARTMTAHLGEINHIQLADNPGRNEPGTGEINYRFLFEHLDRIGYQGWVGCEYKPLTTTEAGLGWLKTHNAI
;
A
#
# COMPACT_ATOMS: atom_id res chain seq x y z
N MET A 1 19.93 -5.90 -0.15
CA MET A 1 19.00 -5.16 0.75
C MET A 1 17.79 -4.72 -0.05
N PRO A 2 16.59 -4.82 0.52
CA PRO A 2 15.38 -4.29 -0.10
C PRO A 2 15.49 -2.79 -0.40
N ARG A 3 14.76 -2.30 -1.39
CA ARG A 3 14.62 -0.87 -1.67
C ARG A 3 13.49 -0.30 -0.82
N PHE A 4 13.74 0.78 -0.08
CA PHE A 4 12.73 1.38 0.79
C PHE A 4 12.11 2.64 0.17
N ALA A 5 10.79 2.78 0.34
CA ALA A 5 10.04 3.98 -0.03
C ALA A 5 9.48 4.66 1.22
N ALA A 6 9.63 5.97 1.34
CA ALA A 6 9.01 6.72 2.42
C ALA A 6 7.50 6.88 2.17
N ASN A 7 6.67 6.48 3.13
CA ASN A 7 5.24 6.77 3.06
C ASN A 7 4.97 8.19 3.58
N LEU A 8 4.74 9.13 2.66
CA LEU A 8 4.60 10.54 3.00
C LEU A 8 3.26 10.89 3.68
N SER A 9 2.33 9.93 3.78
CA SER A 9 1.13 10.12 4.61
C SER A 9 1.41 9.90 6.10
N MET A 10 2.51 9.20 6.43
CA MET A 10 2.88 8.86 7.81
C MET A 10 4.23 9.43 8.24
N LEU A 11 5.16 9.58 7.33
CA LEU A 11 6.50 10.13 7.59
C LEU A 11 6.59 11.60 7.20
N PHE A 12 7.46 12.34 7.87
CA PHE A 12 7.69 13.78 7.66
C PHE A 12 6.45 14.64 7.86
N THR A 13 5.51 14.17 8.68
CA THR A 13 4.23 14.86 8.96
C THR A 13 4.41 16.15 9.76
N GLU A 14 5.61 16.42 10.21
CA GLU A 14 6.04 17.69 10.81
C GLU A 14 6.02 18.84 9.79
N GLN A 15 5.89 18.51 8.49
CA GLN A 15 5.89 19.46 7.37
C GLN A 15 4.61 19.31 6.53
N ASP A 16 4.30 20.34 5.75
CA ASP A 16 3.24 20.28 4.75
C ASP A 16 3.55 19.23 3.67
N PHE A 17 2.53 18.59 3.14
CA PHE A 17 2.67 17.42 2.26
C PHE A 17 3.67 17.62 1.13
N LEU A 18 3.60 18.74 0.39
CA LEU A 18 4.52 19.00 -0.73
C LEU A 18 5.97 19.26 -0.31
N ALA A 19 6.22 19.58 0.96
CA ALA A 19 7.57 19.74 1.49
C ALA A 19 8.19 18.39 1.91
N ARG A 20 7.36 17.37 2.17
CA ARG A 20 7.81 16.02 2.59
C ARG A 20 8.65 15.31 1.52
N PHE A 21 8.46 15.65 0.23
CA PHE A 21 9.28 15.09 -0.86
C PHE A 21 10.75 15.46 -0.71
N GLU A 22 11.05 16.73 -0.44
CA GLU A 22 12.41 17.20 -0.22
C GLU A 22 12.99 16.58 1.07
N ALA A 23 12.20 16.50 2.14
CA ALA A 23 12.61 15.89 3.39
C ALA A 23 12.98 14.40 3.21
N ALA A 24 12.17 13.65 2.47
CA ALA A 24 12.45 12.24 2.17
C ALA A 24 13.74 12.07 1.37
N ALA A 25 13.96 12.89 0.34
CA ALA A 25 15.18 12.86 -0.44
C ALA A 25 16.42 13.20 0.41
N LYS A 26 16.35 14.23 1.26
CA LYS A 26 17.43 14.59 2.20
C LYS A 26 17.73 13.49 3.21
N ALA A 27 16.71 12.72 3.60
CA ALA A 27 16.85 11.56 4.47
C ALA A 27 17.41 10.31 3.76
N GLY A 28 17.66 10.37 2.44
CA GLY A 28 18.27 9.29 1.65
C GLY A 28 17.29 8.37 0.92
N PHE A 29 15.99 8.63 0.98
CA PHE A 29 15.03 7.84 0.20
C PHE A 29 15.12 8.19 -1.29
N SER A 30 15.02 7.17 -2.14
CA SER A 30 14.91 7.30 -3.60
C SER A 30 13.51 7.00 -4.13
N GLY A 31 12.62 6.53 -3.29
CA GLY A 31 11.21 6.26 -3.60
C GLY A 31 10.28 6.80 -2.52
N VAL A 32 9.08 7.18 -2.95
CA VAL A 32 8.03 7.65 -2.04
C VAL A 32 6.69 7.01 -2.40
N GLU A 33 5.86 6.85 -1.41
CA GLU A 33 4.46 6.46 -1.53
C GLU A 33 3.60 7.31 -0.59
N TYR A 34 2.31 7.31 -0.78
CA TYR A 34 1.35 7.98 0.09
C TYR A 34 -0.05 7.42 -0.17
N LEU A 35 -0.99 7.69 0.75
CA LEU A 35 -2.33 7.14 0.63
C LEU A 35 -3.07 7.71 -0.58
N PHE A 36 -3.18 9.03 -0.67
CA PHE A 36 -3.99 9.70 -1.72
C PHE A 36 -3.30 10.95 -2.26
N PRO A 37 -3.17 11.10 -3.59
CA PRO A 37 -2.63 12.31 -4.22
C PRO A 37 -3.68 13.41 -4.50
N TYR A 38 -4.96 13.11 -4.37
CA TYR A 38 -6.06 13.80 -5.06
C TYR A 38 -6.36 15.21 -4.55
N ASP A 39 -5.79 15.62 -3.43
CA ASP A 39 -5.88 16.99 -2.90
C ASP A 39 -4.94 17.97 -3.62
N PHE A 40 -4.01 17.45 -4.44
CA PHE A 40 -3.03 18.22 -5.21
C PHE A 40 -3.10 17.83 -6.68
N SER A 41 -2.79 18.77 -7.58
CA SER A 41 -2.69 18.40 -8.98
C SER A 41 -1.53 17.42 -9.22
N SER A 42 -1.71 16.50 -10.15
CA SER A 42 -0.65 15.56 -10.54
C SER A 42 0.61 16.28 -11.04
N ALA A 43 0.48 17.46 -11.65
CA ALA A 43 1.60 18.28 -12.10
C ALA A 43 2.43 18.85 -10.94
N GLU A 44 1.79 19.33 -9.87
CA GLU A 44 2.48 19.82 -8.66
C GLU A 44 3.28 18.70 -8.00
N ILE A 45 2.67 17.53 -7.85
CA ILE A 45 3.35 16.35 -7.28
C ILE A 45 4.51 15.92 -8.18
N LYS A 46 4.30 15.86 -9.51
CA LYS A 46 5.36 15.51 -10.48
C LYS A 46 6.54 16.45 -10.38
N ALA A 47 6.30 17.76 -10.27
CA ALA A 47 7.37 18.74 -10.10
C ALA A 47 8.19 18.47 -8.81
N LYS A 48 7.55 18.03 -7.71
CA LYS A 48 8.27 17.66 -6.47
C LYS A 48 9.09 16.40 -6.63
N LEU A 49 8.55 15.36 -7.29
CA LEU A 49 9.30 14.15 -7.61
C LEU A 49 10.55 14.46 -8.43
N ASP A 50 10.40 15.23 -9.52
CA ASP A 50 11.50 15.56 -10.42
C ASP A 50 12.57 16.41 -9.75
N ALA A 51 12.16 17.45 -8.99
CA ALA A 51 13.08 18.32 -8.28
C ALA A 51 13.93 17.60 -7.25
N ASN A 52 13.47 16.45 -6.74
CA ASN A 52 14.14 15.69 -5.68
C ASN A 52 14.68 14.33 -6.16
N GLY A 53 14.55 14.00 -7.44
CA GLY A 53 15.02 12.73 -8.01
C GLY A 53 14.32 11.50 -7.41
N LEU A 54 13.04 11.63 -7.02
CA LEU A 54 12.27 10.58 -6.36
C LEU A 54 11.41 9.79 -7.34
N THR A 55 11.33 8.48 -7.11
CA THR A 55 10.39 7.60 -7.81
C THR A 55 9.06 7.55 -7.06
N GLN A 56 7.94 7.76 -7.78
CA GLN A 56 6.61 7.44 -7.26
C GLN A 56 6.41 5.94 -7.24
N VAL A 57 6.20 5.36 -6.06
CA VAL A 57 6.13 3.90 -5.87
C VAL A 57 4.70 3.39 -5.83
N LEU A 58 3.84 4.05 -5.05
CA LEU A 58 2.47 3.60 -4.81
C LEU A 58 1.59 4.76 -4.37
N PHE A 59 0.31 4.70 -4.73
CA PHE A 59 -0.80 5.38 -4.07
C PHE A 59 -2.08 4.55 -4.23
N ASN A 60 -3.14 4.89 -3.47
CA ASN A 60 -4.39 4.13 -3.51
C ASN A 60 -5.37 4.72 -4.54
N LEU A 61 -6.22 3.86 -5.10
CA LEU A 61 -7.45 4.30 -5.74
C LEU A 61 -8.26 5.17 -4.76
N PRO A 62 -9.10 6.10 -5.25
CA PRO A 62 -10.02 6.84 -4.38
C PRO A 62 -10.81 5.91 -3.46
N ALA A 63 -10.78 6.18 -2.17
CA ALA A 63 -11.29 5.27 -1.14
C ALA A 63 -12.58 5.77 -0.48
N GLY A 64 -13.30 6.69 -1.13
CA GLY A 64 -14.46 7.38 -0.56
C GLY A 64 -14.05 8.55 0.34
N ASP A 65 -14.93 8.96 1.23
CA ASP A 65 -14.69 10.06 2.17
C ASP A 65 -13.89 9.57 3.39
N TRP A 66 -12.57 9.64 3.27
CA TRP A 66 -11.64 9.19 4.32
C TRP A 66 -11.83 9.94 5.65
N ALA A 67 -12.16 11.22 5.58
CA ALA A 67 -12.38 12.05 6.77
C ALA A 67 -13.63 11.63 7.54
N LYS A 68 -14.66 11.10 6.86
CA LYS A 68 -15.85 10.52 7.47
C LYS A 68 -15.71 9.05 7.88
N GLY A 69 -14.52 8.49 7.73
CA GLY A 69 -14.24 7.12 8.18
C GLY A 69 -14.41 6.05 7.11
N GLU A 70 -14.64 6.41 5.83
CA GLU A 70 -14.60 5.43 4.76
C GLU A 70 -13.17 4.91 4.55
N ARG A 71 -13.02 3.64 4.17
CA ARG A 71 -11.74 2.95 4.09
C ARG A 71 -11.60 2.14 2.80
N GLY A 72 -12.19 2.62 1.72
CA GLY A 72 -12.34 1.93 0.45
C GLY A 72 -13.79 1.72 0.10
N ILE A 73 -14.09 1.62 -1.19
CA ILE A 73 -15.45 1.46 -1.71
C ILE A 73 -15.58 0.27 -2.66
N ALA A 74 -14.50 -0.49 -2.84
CA ALA A 74 -14.45 -1.54 -3.86
C ALA A 74 -15.40 -2.72 -3.56
N CYS A 75 -15.73 -2.98 -2.28
CA CYS A 75 -16.68 -4.03 -1.90
C CYS A 75 -18.13 -3.54 -1.74
N LEU A 76 -18.43 -2.27 -2.05
CA LEU A 76 -19.73 -1.65 -1.82
C LEU A 76 -20.62 -1.72 -3.09
N PRO A 77 -21.74 -2.49 -3.08
CA PRO A 77 -22.57 -2.70 -4.27
C PRO A 77 -23.22 -1.43 -4.82
N ASP A 78 -23.51 -0.47 -3.95
CA ASP A 78 -24.15 0.81 -4.27
C ASP A 78 -23.16 1.89 -4.76
N ARG A 79 -21.83 1.61 -4.76
CA ARG A 79 -20.77 2.56 -5.11
C ARG A 79 -19.96 2.15 -6.36
N VAL A 80 -20.48 1.22 -7.17
CA VAL A 80 -19.75 0.66 -8.34
C VAL A 80 -19.34 1.73 -9.35
N GLU A 81 -20.25 2.65 -9.70
CA GLU A 81 -19.95 3.69 -10.69
C GLU A 81 -18.92 4.72 -10.15
N GLU A 82 -18.98 5.05 -8.87
CA GLU A 82 -17.97 5.89 -8.22
C GLU A 82 -16.60 5.20 -8.20
N PHE A 83 -16.57 3.91 -7.88
CA PHE A 83 -15.34 3.12 -7.95
C PHE A 83 -14.72 3.16 -9.35
N ARG A 84 -15.53 2.96 -10.41
CA ARG A 84 -15.07 2.99 -11.80
C ARG A 84 -14.50 4.35 -12.19
N ALA A 85 -15.20 5.44 -11.83
CA ALA A 85 -14.68 6.79 -12.04
C ALA A 85 -13.37 7.03 -11.30
N GLY A 86 -13.23 6.48 -10.09
CA GLY A 86 -12.00 6.51 -9.32
C GLY A 86 -10.83 5.79 -9.99
N VAL A 87 -11.09 4.68 -10.68
CA VAL A 87 -10.07 3.97 -11.47
C VAL A 87 -9.54 4.85 -12.60
N ASP A 88 -10.43 5.50 -13.36
CA ASP A 88 -10.04 6.37 -14.46
C ASP A 88 -9.24 7.59 -13.96
N LEU A 89 -9.62 8.18 -12.82
CA LEU A 89 -8.88 9.26 -12.15
C LEU A 89 -7.47 8.80 -11.73
N ALA A 90 -7.37 7.63 -11.12
CA ALA A 90 -6.09 7.09 -10.68
C ALA A 90 -5.14 6.81 -11.86
N ILE A 91 -5.66 6.31 -12.98
CA ILE A 91 -4.87 6.12 -14.20
C ILE A 91 -4.29 7.46 -14.69
N ALA A 92 -5.11 8.51 -14.72
CA ALA A 92 -4.65 9.84 -15.14
C ALA A 92 -3.51 10.37 -14.26
N TYR A 93 -3.61 10.20 -12.94
CA TYR A 93 -2.54 10.56 -12.01
C TYR A 93 -1.30 9.69 -12.21
N ALA A 94 -1.46 8.37 -12.27
CA ALA A 94 -0.35 7.43 -12.41
C ALA A 94 0.48 7.69 -13.67
N GLN A 95 -0.16 8.02 -14.79
CA GLN A 95 0.53 8.34 -16.04
C GLN A 95 1.39 9.60 -15.92
N VAL A 96 0.90 10.65 -15.27
CA VAL A 96 1.68 11.89 -15.05
C VAL A 96 2.83 11.67 -14.08
N LEU A 97 2.58 10.92 -13.00
CA LEU A 97 3.57 10.67 -11.94
C LEU A 97 4.62 9.62 -12.33
N GLY A 98 4.38 8.85 -13.41
CA GLY A 98 5.22 7.71 -13.79
C GLY A 98 5.06 6.52 -12.84
N ASN A 99 3.91 6.42 -12.17
CA ASN A 99 3.63 5.37 -11.20
C ASN A 99 3.22 4.08 -11.92
N THR A 100 3.80 2.94 -11.51
CA THR A 100 3.63 1.65 -12.19
C THR A 100 2.68 0.68 -11.48
N GLN A 101 2.18 1.07 -10.30
CA GLN A 101 1.23 0.26 -9.53
C GLN A 101 0.33 1.14 -8.65
N VAL A 102 -0.91 0.73 -8.44
CA VAL A 102 -1.85 1.38 -7.52
C VAL A 102 -2.51 0.33 -6.61
N ASN A 103 -2.82 0.72 -5.36
CA ASN A 103 -3.50 -0.15 -4.42
C ASN A 103 -5.01 0.10 -4.42
N CYS A 104 -5.78 -0.98 -4.31
CA CYS A 104 -7.23 -0.97 -4.15
C CYS A 104 -7.62 -1.39 -2.73
N LEU A 105 -8.10 -0.44 -1.95
CA LEU A 105 -8.67 -0.72 -0.64
C LEU A 105 -10.07 -1.33 -0.79
N ALA A 106 -10.29 -2.49 -0.18
CA ALA A 106 -11.57 -3.20 -0.26
C ALA A 106 -12.74 -2.38 0.30
N GLY A 107 -12.56 -1.79 1.45
CA GLY A 107 -13.59 -1.10 2.20
C GLY A 107 -14.07 -1.85 3.43
N ILE A 108 -14.88 -1.19 4.24
CA ILE A 108 -15.57 -1.79 5.38
C ILE A 108 -16.79 -2.54 4.84
N ARG A 109 -17.00 -3.77 5.32
CA ARG A 109 -18.15 -4.59 4.94
C ARG A 109 -19.48 -3.86 5.21
N PRO A 110 -20.33 -3.68 4.18
CA PRO A 110 -21.60 -2.97 4.36
C PRO A 110 -22.57 -3.78 5.24
N GLN A 111 -23.27 -3.11 6.13
CA GLN A 111 -24.28 -3.74 6.97
C GLN A 111 -25.52 -4.11 6.14
N GLY A 112 -26.14 -5.26 6.46
CA GLY A 112 -27.37 -5.70 5.81
C GLY A 112 -27.21 -6.26 4.40
N VAL A 113 -25.99 -6.37 3.90
CA VAL A 113 -25.65 -7.02 2.62
C VAL A 113 -25.05 -8.39 2.89
N ASP A 114 -25.51 -9.43 2.18
CA ASP A 114 -24.99 -10.78 2.31
C ASP A 114 -23.58 -10.91 1.75
N ASP A 115 -22.80 -11.86 2.29
CA ASP A 115 -21.39 -12.06 1.95
C ASP A 115 -21.17 -12.35 0.45
N ALA A 116 -22.06 -13.11 -0.16
CA ALA A 116 -21.93 -13.46 -1.58
C ALA A 116 -22.09 -12.24 -2.48
N THR A 117 -22.98 -11.30 -2.13
CA THR A 117 -23.16 -10.04 -2.85
C THR A 117 -21.94 -9.14 -2.69
N VAL A 118 -21.37 -9.03 -1.47
CA VAL A 118 -20.15 -8.26 -1.20
C VAL A 118 -18.97 -8.83 -1.99
N GLU A 119 -18.76 -10.14 -1.92
CA GLU A 119 -17.67 -10.82 -2.63
C GLU A 119 -17.80 -10.65 -4.15
N LYS A 120 -18.99 -10.91 -4.69
CA LYS A 120 -19.25 -10.72 -6.12
C LYS A 120 -18.96 -9.30 -6.59
N THR A 121 -19.36 -8.30 -5.80
CA THR A 121 -19.09 -6.90 -6.10
C THR A 121 -17.59 -6.61 -6.10
N PHE A 122 -16.89 -7.04 -5.07
CA PHE A 122 -15.46 -6.82 -4.94
C PHE A 122 -14.66 -7.48 -6.08
N VAL A 123 -14.97 -8.75 -6.39
CA VAL A 123 -14.37 -9.47 -7.53
C VAL A 123 -14.62 -8.75 -8.86
N ALA A 124 -15.86 -8.32 -9.11
CA ALA A 124 -16.21 -7.62 -10.35
C ALA A 124 -15.49 -6.26 -10.47
N ASN A 125 -15.40 -5.51 -9.39
CA ASN A 125 -14.70 -4.22 -9.36
C ASN A 125 -13.18 -4.40 -9.53
N LEU A 126 -12.57 -5.38 -8.87
CA LEU A 126 -11.16 -5.68 -9.06
C LEU A 126 -10.85 -6.13 -10.49
N LYS A 127 -11.73 -6.94 -11.10
CA LYS A 127 -11.57 -7.34 -12.50
C LYS A 127 -11.62 -6.14 -13.43
N TYR A 128 -12.59 -5.26 -13.27
CA TYR A 128 -12.69 -4.02 -14.05
C TYR A 128 -11.43 -3.15 -13.89
N ALA A 129 -10.98 -2.93 -12.63
CA ALA A 129 -9.80 -2.13 -12.36
C ALA A 129 -8.52 -2.77 -12.93
N ALA A 130 -8.36 -4.10 -12.78
CA ALA A 130 -7.20 -4.81 -13.31
C ALA A 130 -7.10 -4.70 -14.84
N ASP A 131 -8.22 -4.86 -15.55
CA ASP A 131 -8.27 -4.77 -17.01
C ASP A 131 -7.94 -3.33 -17.50
N LYS A 132 -8.52 -2.31 -16.86
CA LYS A 132 -8.27 -0.89 -17.17
C LYS A 132 -6.82 -0.48 -16.90
N LEU A 133 -6.29 -0.84 -15.75
CA LEU A 133 -4.91 -0.53 -15.35
C LEU A 133 -3.90 -1.28 -16.22
N GLN A 134 -4.18 -2.53 -16.59
CA GLN A 134 -3.34 -3.29 -17.51
C GLN A 134 -3.23 -2.60 -18.88
N ALA A 135 -4.33 -2.09 -19.40
CA ALA A 135 -4.34 -1.34 -20.66
C ALA A 135 -3.49 -0.05 -20.58
N ALA A 136 -3.34 0.51 -19.39
CA ALA A 136 -2.47 1.68 -19.11
C ALA A 136 -1.03 1.31 -18.71
N GLY A 137 -0.67 0.02 -18.66
CA GLY A 137 0.66 -0.44 -18.23
C GLY A 137 0.89 -0.34 -16.71
N ILE A 138 -0.18 -0.26 -15.91
CA ILE A 138 -0.14 -0.08 -14.46
C ILE A 138 -0.63 -1.38 -13.79
N LYS A 139 0.08 -1.86 -12.77
CA LYS A 139 -0.34 -3.00 -11.97
C LYS A 139 -1.38 -2.59 -10.93
N LEU A 140 -2.31 -3.48 -10.65
CA LEU A 140 -3.21 -3.37 -9.52
C LEU A 140 -2.70 -4.23 -8.37
N VAL A 141 -2.60 -3.65 -7.17
CA VAL A 141 -2.39 -4.41 -5.95
C VAL A 141 -3.64 -4.28 -5.06
N MET A 142 -3.86 -5.26 -4.19
CA MET A 142 -4.89 -5.22 -3.14
C MET A 142 -4.25 -5.61 -1.81
N GLU A 143 -4.77 -5.06 -0.72
CA GLU A 143 -4.19 -5.16 0.59
C GLU A 143 -5.16 -5.79 1.59
N ALA A 144 -4.65 -6.78 2.35
CA ALA A 144 -5.35 -7.30 3.52
C ALA A 144 -4.96 -6.46 4.75
N ILE A 145 -5.97 -5.88 5.42
CA ILE A 145 -5.78 -4.96 6.55
C ILE A 145 -6.33 -5.57 7.84
N ASN A 146 -5.63 -5.38 8.95
CA ASN A 146 -6.02 -5.92 10.24
C ASN A 146 -7.33 -5.30 10.77
N THR A 147 -8.12 -6.12 11.44
CA THR A 147 -9.43 -5.73 11.97
C THR A 147 -9.37 -5.04 13.35
N ARG A 148 -8.18 -4.87 13.94
CA ARG A 148 -7.98 -4.06 15.17
C ARG A 148 -7.96 -2.58 14.83
N ASP A 149 -7.20 -2.19 13.80
CA ASP A 149 -7.09 -0.79 13.37
C ASP A 149 -8.32 -0.36 12.57
N ILE A 150 -8.84 -1.25 11.72
CA ILE A 150 -10.05 -0.99 10.93
C ILE A 150 -11.08 -2.10 11.16
N PRO A 151 -11.91 -2.00 12.21
CA PRO A 151 -12.95 -2.97 12.47
C PRO A 151 -13.91 -3.13 11.29
N GLY A 152 -14.14 -4.38 10.87
CA GLY A 152 -15.03 -4.70 9.76
C GLY A 152 -14.44 -4.52 8.37
N PHE A 153 -13.13 -4.25 8.25
CA PHE A 153 -12.48 -4.21 6.94
C PHE A 153 -12.66 -5.56 6.23
N TYR A 154 -13.11 -5.50 4.98
CA TYR A 154 -13.58 -6.70 4.28
C TYR A 154 -12.45 -7.69 3.98
N LEU A 155 -11.36 -7.22 3.38
CA LEU A 155 -10.20 -8.06 3.03
C LEU A 155 -9.18 -8.03 4.16
N ASN A 156 -9.01 -9.12 4.94
CA ASN A 156 -8.25 -9.05 6.18
C ASN A 156 -7.25 -10.19 6.42
N ASN A 157 -7.05 -11.08 5.45
CA ASN A 157 -6.03 -12.12 5.53
C ASN A 157 -5.56 -12.58 4.15
N THR A 158 -4.37 -13.20 4.11
CA THR A 158 -3.73 -13.62 2.86
C THR A 158 -4.52 -14.70 2.13
N ALA A 159 -5.11 -15.66 2.83
CA ALA A 159 -5.89 -16.73 2.20
C ALA A 159 -7.11 -16.18 1.45
N GLN A 160 -7.81 -15.22 2.04
CA GLN A 160 -8.93 -14.52 1.39
C GLN A 160 -8.43 -13.73 0.17
N ALA A 161 -7.31 -13.01 0.27
CA ALA A 161 -6.74 -12.27 -0.84
C ALA A 161 -6.40 -13.17 -2.03
N LEU A 162 -5.81 -14.32 -1.78
CA LEU A 162 -5.48 -15.31 -2.82
C LEU A 162 -6.74 -15.89 -3.48
N SER A 163 -7.77 -16.23 -2.68
CA SER A 163 -9.06 -16.70 -3.20
C SER A 163 -9.73 -15.66 -4.09
N ILE A 164 -9.76 -14.39 -3.67
CA ILE A 164 -10.30 -13.28 -4.48
C ILE A 164 -9.48 -13.11 -5.77
N ARG A 165 -8.14 -13.16 -5.69
CA ARG A 165 -7.27 -13.06 -6.86
C ARG A 165 -7.55 -14.17 -7.88
N GLU A 166 -7.76 -15.40 -7.43
CA GLU A 166 -8.12 -16.53 -8.27
C GLU A 166 -9.47 -16.31 -8.97
N GLN A 167 -10.48 -15.86 -8.22
CA GLN A 167 -11.82 -15.55 -8.78
C GLN A 167 -11.79 -14.40 -9.79
N VAL A 168 -10.97 -13.37 -9.58
CA VAL A 168 -10.77 -12.26 -10.53
C VAL A 168 -10.14 -12.77 -11.83
N GLY A 169 -9.20 -13.72 -11.74
CA GLY A 169 -8.57 -14.37 -12.87
C GLY A 169 -7.74 -13.45 -13.76
N SER A 170 -7.27 -12.31 -13.24
CA SER A 170 -6.41 -11.37 -13.97
C SER A 170 -4.93 -11.56 -13.62
N ALA A 171 -4.08 -11.63 -14.64
CA ALA A 171 -2.63 -11.62 -14.45
C ALA A 171 -2.09 -10.27 -13.94
N ASN A 172 -2.92 -9.21 -13.96
CA ASN A 172 -2.54 -7.86 -13.53
C ASN A 172 -3.00 -7.52 -12.10
N LEU A 173 -3.46 -8.51 -11.32
CA LEU A 173 -3.82 -8.34 -9.92
C LEU A 173 -2.81 -9.04 -9.03
N PHE A 174 -2.21 -8.26 -8.11
CA PHE A 174 -1.19 -8.72 -7.17
C PHE A 174 -1.58 -8.36 -5.74
N LEU A 175 -0.78 -8.83 -4.77
CA LEU A 175 -0.93 -8.48 -3.36
C LEU A 175 0.03 -7.34 -3.00
N GLN A 176 -0.47 -6.40 -2.21
CA GLN A 176 0.30 -5.58 -1.29
C GLN A 176 0.32 -6.32 0.05
N TYR A 177 1.50 -6.76 0.46
CA TYR A 177 1.69 -7.49 1.70
C TYR A 177 2.23 -6.55 2.78
N ASP A 178 1.37 -6.06 3.65
CA ASP A 178 1.79 -5.26 4.79
C ASP A 178 2.16 -6.20 5.95
N ILE A 179 3.45 -6.19 6.31
CA ILE A 179 4.03 -7.03 7.38
C ILE A 179 3.34 -6.74 8.72
N TYR A 180 3.04 -5.49 9.03
CA TYR A 180 2.36 -5.11 10.28
C TYR A 180 0.95 -5.67 10.35
N HIS A 181 0.17 -5.51 9.29
CA HIS A 181 -1.19 -6.04 9.25
C HIS A 181 -1.20 -7.56 9.35
N MET A 182 -0.33 -8.24 8.63
CA MET A 182 -0.28 -9.70 8.63
C MET A 182 0.36 -10.27 9.90
N GLN A 183 1.24 -9.54 10.59
CA GLN A 183 1.68 -9.94 11.93
C GLN A 183 0.50 -10.03 12.90
N ILE A 184 -0.42 -9.08 12.86
CA ILE A 184 -1.60 -9.05 13.74
C ILE A 184 -2.60 -10.15 13.39
N MET A 185 -2.79 -10.42 12.09
CA MET A 185 -3.85 -11.32 11.61
C MET A 185 -3.42 -12.78 11.53
N GLU A 186 -2.17 -13.05 11.15
CA GLU A 186 -1.73 -14.40 10.77
C GLU A 186 -0.42 -14.84 11.45
N GLY A 187 0.56 -13.94 11.53
CA GLY A 187 1.95 -14.33 11.85
C GLY A 187 2.61 -15.10 10.70
N ASP A 188 3.61 -15.94 11.00
CA ASP A 188 4.38 -16.77 10.04
C ASP A 188 4.83 -16.04 8.77
N LEU A 189 5.18 -14.76 8.91
CA LEU A 189 5.45 -13.79 7.83
C LEU A 189 6.44 -14.31 6.78
N ALA A 190 7.55 -14.88 7.21
CA ALA A 190 8.62 -15.33 6.33
C ALA A 190 8.19 -16.45 5.39
N ARG A 191 7.45 -17.46 5.92
CA ARG A 191 6.95 -18.56 5.09
C ARG A 191 5.88 -18.09 4.12
N THR A 192 4.98 -17.22 4.58
CA THR A 192 3.93 -16.64 3.73
C THR A 192 4.53 -15.86 2.57
N MET A 193 5.50 -14.95 2.83
CA MET A 193 6.20 -14.21 1.77
C MET A 193 6.97 -15.13 0.81
N THR A 194 7.56 -16.22 1.31
CA THR A 194 8.24 -17.20 0.44
C THR A 194 7.25 -17.93 -0.46
N ALA A 195 6.16 -18.42 0.11
CA ALA A 195 5.17 -19.20 -0.62
C ALA A 195 4.46 -18.40 -1.71
N HIS A 196 4.27 -17.10 -1.47
CA HIS A 196 3.47 -16.21 -2.32
C HIS A 196 4.29 -15.08 -2.95
N LEU A 197 5.61 -15.26 -3.11
CA LEU A 197 6.48 -14.24 -3.70
C LEU A 197 6.03 -13.81 -5.10
N GLY A 198 5.51 -14.74 -5.91
CA GLY A 198 5.04 -14.47 -7.26
C GLY A 198 3.76 -13.64 -7.32
N GLU A 199 2.98 -13.66 -6.27
CA GLU A 199 1.73 -12.90 -6.12
C GLU A 199 1.95 -11.53 -5.47
N ILE A 200 3.03 -11.34 -4.70
CA ILE A 200 3.34 -10.10 -3.98
C ILE A 200 4.10 -9.14 -4.90
N ASN A 201 3.53 -7.96 -5.17
CA ASN A 201 4.21 -6.93 -5.96
C ASN A 201 4.72 -5.76 -5.11
N HIS A 202 4.13 -5.53 -3.94
CA HIS A 202 4.53 -4.50 -2.99
C HIS A 202 4.51 -5.03 -1.56
N ILE A 203 5.46 -4.58 -0.75
CA ILE A 203 5.51 -4.89 0.68
C ILE A 203 5.47 -3.59 1.46
N GLN A 204 4.81 -3.59 2.62
CA GLN A 204 4.88 -2.48 3.57
C GLN A 204 5.33 -2.96 4.93
N LEU A 205 5.81 -2.03 5.74
CA LEU A 205 6.33 -2.30 7.07
C LEU A 205 5.89 -1.27 8.12
N ALA A 206 5.63 -1.76 9.32
CA ALA A 206 5.62 -1.06 10.59
C ALA A 206 5.84 -2.08 11.70
N ASP A 207 6.36 -1.67 12.87
CA ASP A 207 6.55 -2.61 13.97
C ASP A 207 5.28 -2.72 14.83
N ASN A 208 5.01 -3.92 15.31
CA ASN A 208 3.84 -4.23 16.14
C ASN A 208 4.27 -4.28 17.63
N PRO A 209 3.49 -3.76 18.59
CA PRO A 209 2.09 -3.30 18.45
C PRO A 209 1.88 -1.81 18.17
N GLY A 210 2.93 -0.98 18.20
CA GLY A 210 2.79 0.49 18.19
C GLY A 210 2.57 1.08 16.79
N ARG A 211 2.74 0.31 15.72
CA ARG A 211 2.79 0.77 14.34
C ARG A 211 3.89 1.82 14.13
N ASN A 212 5.01 1.67 14.85
CA ASN A 212 6.16 2.56 14.78
C ASN A 212 7.26 1.99 13.87
N GLU A 213 8.45 2.62 13.86
CA GLU A 213 9.61 2.20 13.08
C GLU A 213 10.16 0.81 13.49
N PRO A 214 10.82 0.09 12.57
CA PRO A 214 11.49 -1.18 12.85
C PRO A 214 12.42 -1.15 14.08
N GLY A 215 12.27 -2.15 14.95
CA GLY A 215 13.06 -2.29 16.18
C GLY A 215 12.41 -1.69 17.41
N THR A 216 11.18 -1.19 17.29
CA THR A 216 10.41 -0.65 18.44
C THR A 216 9.40 -1.65 19.01
N GLY A 217 9.26 -2.83 18.41
CA GLY A 217 8.27 -3.82 18.78
C GLY A 217 8.75 -5.27 18.67
N GLU A 218 7.85 -6.18 18.31
CA GLU A 218 8.09 -7.62 18.37
C GLU A 218 8.59 -8.24 17.06
N ILE A 219 8.57 -7.48 15.93
CA ILE A 219 8.93 -8.02 14.62
C ILE A 219 10.44 -8.00 14.43
N ASN A 220 11.03 -9.14 14.09
CA ASN A 220 12.46 -9.22 13.81
C ASN A 220 12.78 -8.74 12.37
N TYR A 221 12.79 -7.42 12.17
CA TYR A 221 13.03 -6.82 10.87
C TYR A 221 14.42 -7.14 10.28
N ARG A 222 15.45 -7.31 11.10
CA ARG A 222 16.76 -7.76 10.60
C ARG A 222 16.63 -9.08 9.86
N PHE A 223 15.97 -10.06 10.49
CA PHE A 223 15.74 -11.36 9.87
C PHE A 223 14.89 -11.24 8.60
N LEU A 224 13.82 -10.42 8.62
CA LEU A 224 12.91 -10.28 7.48
C LEU A 224 13.60 -9.61 6.28
N PHE A 225 14.44 -8.60 6.49
CA PHE A 225 15.18 -7.95 5.38
C PHE A 225 16.19 -8.92 4.74
N GLU A 226 16.95 -9.66 5.56
CA GLU A 226 17.84 -10.73 5.06
C GLU A 226 17.04 -11.83 4.35
N HIS A 227 15.83 -12.12 4.81
CA HIS A 227 14.94 -13.10 4.19
C HIS A 227 14.42 -12.64 2.83
N LEU A 228 13.97 -11.38 2.71
CA LEU A 228 13.54 -10.79 1.43
C LEU A 228 14.64 -10.84 0.37
N ASP A 229 15.90 -10.53 0.75
CA ASP A 229 17.04 -10.69 -0.16
C ASP A 229 17.24 -12.16 -0.57
N ARG A 230 17.14 -13.09 0.37
CA ARG A 230 17.35 -14.53 0.14
C ARG A 230 16.32 -15.12 -0.80
N ILE A 231 15.05 -14.71 -0.68
CA ILE A 231 13.98 -15.18 -1.58
C ILE A 231 13.95 -14.43 -2.90
N GLY A 232 14.79 -13.38 -3.07
CA GLY A 232 14.94 -12.64 -4.32
C GLY A 232 13.86 -11.58 -4.56
N TYR A 233 13.24 -11.01 -3.52
CA TYR A 233 12.28 -9.92 -3.68
C TYR A 233 12.95 -8.70 -4.32
N GLN A 234 12.38 -8.19 -5.41
CA GLN A 234 12.93 -7.06 -6.20
C GLN A 234 12.06 -5.79 -6.11
N GLY A 235 10.94 -5.86 -5.40
CA GLY A 235 10.02 -4.74 -5.24
C GLY A 235 10.51 -3.68 -4.26
N TRP A 236 9.62 -2.74 -3.96
CA TRP A 236 9.83 -1.75 -2.91
C TRP A 236 9.20 -2.21 -1.60
N VAL A 237 9.78 -1.75 -0.50
CA VAL A 237 9.22 -1.88 0.84
C VAL A 237 8.81 -0.49 1.33
N GLY A 238 7.51 -0.24 1.42
CA GLY A 238 6.95 1.02 1.89
C GLY A 238 7.06 1.17 3.41
N CYS A 239 7.60 2.28 3.87
CA CYS A 239 7.76 2.59 5.29
C CYS A 239 6.47 3.22 5.82
N GLU A 240 5.42 2.41 6.05
CA GLU A 240 4.09 2.88 6.44
C GLU A 240 3.89 2.81 7.96
N TYR A 241 4.66 3.59 8.69
CA TYR A 241 4.61 3.63 10.15
C TYR A 241 4.50 5.06 10.70
N LYS A 242 4.04 5.17 11.94
CA LYS A 242 4.02 6.43 12.69
C LYS A 242 5.33 6.53 13.48
N PRO A 243 6.19 7.52 13.22
CA PRO A 243 7.40 7.70 14.01
C PRO A 243 7.09 7.80 15.51
N LEU A 244 7.87 7.11 16.34
CA LEU A 244 7.67 7.15 17.79
C LEU A 244 7.88 8.56 18.35
N THR A 245 8.77 9.34 17.71
CA THR A 245 9.06 10.74 18.05
C THR A 245 8.95 11.61 16.80
N THR A 246 10.05 11.90 16.12
CA THR A 246 10.08 12.57 14.82
C THR A 246 10.56 11.59 13.74
N THR A 247 10.22 11.87 12.49
CA THR A 247 10.65 11.00 11.39
C THR A 247 12.16 10.81 11.37
N GLU A 248 12.93 11.90 11.39
CA GLU A 248 14.40 11.82 11.30
C GLU A 248 15.04 11.05 12.46
N ALA A 249 14.53 11.23 13.68
CA ALA A 249 15.03 10.52 14.86
C ALA A 249 14.77 9.00 14.76
N GLY A 250 13.65 8.60 14.12
CA GLY A 250 13.26 7.21 13.93
C GLY A 250 13.97 6.48 12.80
N LEU A 251 14.77 7.15 11.94
CA LEU A 251 15.41 6.52 10.77
C LEU A 251 16.70 5.75 11.07
N GLY A 252 17.10 5.63 12.34
CA GLY A 252 18.33 4.94 12.73
C GLY A 252 18.44 3.49 12.23
N TRP A 253 17.32 2.79 12.12
CA TRP A 253 17.26 1.42 11.62
C TRP A 253 17.71 1.29 10.16
N LEU A 254 17.45 2.28 9.30
CA LEU A 254 17.90 2.26 7.90
C LEU A 254 19.43 2.21 7.82
N LYS A 255 20.16 2.98 8.66
CA LYS A 255 21.61 2.97 8.72
C LYS A 255 22.16 1.65 9.26
N THR A 256 21.51 1.10 10.30
CA THR A 256 21.89 -0.19 10.90
C THR A 256 21.82 -1.33 9.90
N HIS A 257 20.94 -1.23 8.92
CA HIS A 257 20.74 -2.24 7.87
C HIS A 257 21.40 -1.87 6.53
N ASN A 258 22.25 -0.84 6.46
CA ASN A 258 22.89 -0.34 5.23
C ASN A 258 21.88 -0.08 4.09
N ALA A 259 20.74 0.47 4.43
CA ALA A 259 19.61 0.64 3.51
C ALA A 259 19.58 2.01 2.83
N ILE A 260 20.34 2.99 3.37
CA ILE A 260 20.58 4.33 2.83
C ILE A 260 22.01 4.77 3.20
#